data_689163e1d24d4186dd67cecd069dac6e
#
_entry.id   689163e1d24d4186dd67cecd069dac6e
#
_cell.length_a   1.000
_cell.length_b   1.000
_cell.length_c   1.000
_cell.angle_alpha   90.00
_cell.angle_beta   90.00
_cell.angle_gamma   90.00
#
_symmetry.space_group_name_H-M   'P 1'
#
loop_
_entity.id
_entity.type
_entity.pdbx_description
1 polymer ?
#
loop_
_entity_poly.entity_id
_entity_poly.type
_entity_poly.pdbx_seq_one_letter_code
_entity_poly.pdbx_strand_id
1 'polypeptide(L)'
;SIEAMIEGESQHLEKCAKIGLEDEYTFQIFPNYSGDIPVVAQAIFKEHPEFKQEMKTMKVNASVDENKPDEHDVPYIQLTMPEVDDERYDVLKNGVNAIYEANKAQMEAVTAKADAKFAELIVDESKRDIEQLKEARDKQTKTWYEQRDSIYNNKLKEIEEGHNKWLVKQARQKMVRHREEQ
;
A
#
# COMPACT_ATOMS: atom_id res chain seq x y z
N SER A 1 3.93 -3.05 6.64
CA SER A 1 3.84 -4.53 6.72
C SER A 1 3.09 -4.89 7.99
N ILE A 2 1.99 -5.62 7.87
CA ILE A 2 1.18 -6.06 9.01
C ILE A 2 1.81 -7.31 9.61
N GLU A 3 1.97 -7.35 10.94
CA GLU A 3 2.50 -8.48 11.67
C GLU A 3 1.44 -9.06 12.61
N ALA A 4 1.23 -10.37 12.56
CA ALA A 4 0.33 -11.12 13.42
C ALA A 4 1.13 -12.02 14.37
N MET A 5 0.67 -12.15 15.62
CA MET A 5 1.27 -13.04 16.62
C MET A 5 0.67 -14.44 16.48
N ILE A 6 1.33 -15.31 15.74
CA ILE A 6 0.91 -16.71 15.52
C ILE A 6 1.78 -17.63 16.36
N GLU A 7 1.18 -18.47 17.21
CA GLU A 7 1.87 -19.42 18.10
C GLU A 7 2.99 -18.79 18.95
N GLY A 8 2.85 -17.49 19.30
CA GLY A 8 3.83 -16.75 20.10
C GLY A 8 4.97 -16.13 19.32
N GLU A 9 4.99 -16.26 17.99
CA GLU A 9 5.95 -15.63 17.10
C GLU A 9 5.30 -14.55 16.24
N SER A 10 6.01 -13.41 16.03
CA SER A 10 5.58 -12.36 15.09
C SER A 10 5.83 -12.82 13.66
N GLN A 11 4.77 -12.90 12.85
CA GLN A 11 4.83 -13.27 11.44
C GLN A 11 4.18 -12.21 10.56
N HIS A 12 4.79 -11.93 9.42
CA HIS A 12 4.18 -11.07 8.41
C HIS A 12 2.91 -11.70 7.85
N LEU A 13 1.88 -10.87 7.62
CA LEU A 13 0.56 -11.29 7.15
C LEU A 13 0.65 -12.18 5.89
N GLU A 14 1.54 -11.86 4.96
CA GLU A 14 1.76 -12.59 3.71
C GLU A 14 2.26 -14.04 3.92
N LYS A 15 2.82 -14.35 5.09
CA LYS A 15 3.26 -15.71 5.45
C LYS A 15 2.16 -16.51 6.12
N CYS A 16 1.27 -15.87 6.85
CA CYS A 16 0.23 -16.54 7.63
C CYS A 16 -1.16 -16.50 6.97
N ALA A 17 -1.32 -15.74 5.87
CA ALA A 17 -2.58 -15.65 5.15
C ALA A 17 -2.37 -15.50 3.63
N LYS A 18 -3.33 -15.99 2.85
CA LYS A 18 -3.45 -15.66 1.41
C LYS A 18 -4.37 -14.46 1.26
N ILE A 19 -3.97 -13.53 0.40
CA ILE A 19 -4.69 -12.29 0.15
C ILE A 19 -5.19 -12.31 -1.28
N GLY A 20 -6.51 -12.24 -1.46
CA GLY A 20 -7.20 -12.07 -2.73
C GLY A 20 -7.75 -10.66 -2.86
N LEU A 21 -7.89 -10.17 -4.09
CA LEU A 21 -8.56 -8.92 -4.42
C LEU A 21 -9.90 -9.26 -5.05
N GLU A 22 -11.01 -8.84 -4.41
CA GLU A 22 -12.36 -9.03 -4.93
C GLU A 22 -12.74 -7.88 -5.88
N ASP A 23 -12.46 -6.66 -5.45
CA ASP A 23 -12.59 -5.43 -6.24
C ASP A 23 -11.54 -4.39 -5.79
N GLU A 24 -11.61 -3.17 -6.34
CA GLU A 24 -10.63 -2.09 -6.07
C GLU A 24 -10.51 -1.72 -4.58
N TYR A 25 -11.57 -1.93 -3.79
CA TYR A 25 -11.63 -1.55 -2.37
C TYR A 25 -11.84 -2.73 -1.43
N THR A 26 -11.98 -3.96 -1.96
CA THR A 26 -12.36 -5.13 -1.17
C THR A 26 -11.34 -6.24 -1.32
N PHE A 27 -10.73 -6.63 -0.21
CA PHE A 27 -9.80 -7.75 -0.11
C PHE A 27 -10.46 -8.94 0.59
N GLN A 28 -10.05 -10.13 0.19
CA GLN A 28 -10.35 -11.38 0.85
C GLN A 28 -9.08 -11.91 1.50
N ILE A 29 -9.09 -12.11 2.81
CA ILE A 29 -7.94 -12.60 3.56
C ILE A 29 -8.28 -13.98 4.12
N PHE A 30 -7.54 -14.97 3.65
CA PHE A 30 -7.66 -16.38 4.02
C PHE A 30 -6.49 -16.77 4.89
N PRO A 31 -6.60 -16.77 6.23
CA PRO A 31 -5.57 -17.30 7.10
C PRO A 31 -5.27 -18.76 6.76
N ASN A 32 -4.00 -19.17 6.87
CA ASN A 32 -3.59 -20.55 6.57
C ASN A 32 -4.29 -21.56 7.49
N TYR A 33 -4.62 -21.14 8.71
CA TYR A 33 -5.42 -21.91 9.66
C TYR A 33 -6.63 -21.09 10.09
N SER A 34 -7.81 -21.70 10.08
CA SER A 34 -9.05 -21.01 10.45
C SER A 34 -9.07 -20.51 11.92
N GLY A 35 -8.30 -21.17 12.79
CA GLY A 35 -8.10 -20.73 14.18
C GLY A 35 -7.36 -19.39 14.33
N ASP A 36 -6.59 -18.97 13.33
CA ASP A 36 -5.80 -17.74 13.37
C ASP A 36 -6.60 -16.49 12.94
N ILE A 37 -7.84 -16.69 12.47
CA ILE A 37 -8.69 -15.58 12.01
C ILE A 37 -8.79 -14.43 13.04
N PRO A 38 -9.06 -14.68 14.35
CA PRO A 38 -9.15 -13.59 15.33
C PRO A 38 -7.84 -12.82 15.47
N VAL A 39 -6.71 -13.52 15.45
CA VAL A 39 -5.38 -12.90 15.60
C VAL A 39 -5.03 -12.08 14.38
N VAL A 40 -5.30 -12.59 13.18
CA VAL A 40 -5.10 -11.87 11.92
C VAL A 40 -6.01 -10.65 11.84
N ALA A 41 -7.29 -10.78 12.20
CA ALA A 41 -8.23 -9.66 12.24
C ALA A 41 -7.78 -8.56 13.20
N GLN A 42 -7.30 -8.92 14.38
CA GLN A 42 -6.78 -7.97 15.37
C GLN A 42 -5.50 -7.27 14.87
N ALA A 43 -4.60 -7.99 14.22
CA ALA A 43 -3.38 -7.43 13.66
C ALA A 43 -3.70 -6.40 12.57
N ILE A 44 -4.66 -6.70 11.68
CA ILE A 44 -5.13 -5.77 10.66
C ILE A 44 -5.77 -4.54 11.32
N PHE A 45 -6.64 -4.72 12.31
CA PHE A 45 -7.31 -3.61 12.98
C PHE A 45 -6.34 -2.67 13.70
N LYS A 46 -5.27 -3.20 14.25
CA LYS A 46 -4.24 -2.41 14.93
C LYS A 46 -3.53 -1.45 13.98
N GLU A 47 -3.21 -1.91 12.77
CA GLU A 47 -2.49 -1.10 11.77
C GLU A 47 -3.43 -0.26 10.89
N HIS A 48 -4.64 -0.77 10.64
CA HIS A 48 -5.64 -0.18 9.76
C HIS A 48 -7.04 -0.21 10.39
N PRO A 49 -7.29 0.57 11.46
CA PRO A 49 -8.58 0.62 12.13
C PRO A 49 -9.69 1.20 11.24
N GLU A 50 -9.33 1.92 10.18
CA GLU A 50 -10.26 2.50 9.20
C GLU A 50 -10.86 1.47 8.24
N PHE A 51 -10.30 0.25 8.14
CA PHE A 51 -10.82 -0.78 7.27
C PHE A 51 -11.98 -1.53 7.93
N LYS A 52 -13.09 -1.66 7.20
CA LYS A 52 -14.22 -2.46 7.66
C LYS A 52 -13.89 -3.94 7.49
N GLN A 53 -14.01 -4.70 8.56
CA GLN A 53 -13.79 -6.15 8.58
C GLN A 53 -15.11 -6.89 8.74
N GLU A 54 -15.36 -7.88 7.89
CA GLU A 54 -16.51 -8.78 7.98
C GLU A 54 -16.02 -10.23 7.85
N MET A 55 -16.50 -11.09 8.76
CA MET A 55 -16.26 -12.54 8.66
C MET A 55 -17.22 -13.12 7.66
N LYS A 56 -16.68 -13.82 6.65
CA LYS A 56 -17.48 -14.50 5.63
C LYS A 56 -17.00 -15.93 5.43
N THR A 57 -17.81 -16.71 4.73
CA THR A 57 -17.53 -18.11 4.39
C THR A 57 -17.68 -18.28 2.89
N MET A 58 -16.71 -18.93 2.26
CA MET A 58 -16.74 -19.29 0.85
C MET A 58 -16.82 -20.81 0.71
N LYS A 59 -17.68 -21.29 -0.17
CA LYS A 59 -17.70 -22.70 -0.53
C LYS A 59 -16.62 -22.98 -1.56
N VAL A 60 -15.73 -23.90 -1.24
CA VAL A 60 -14.68 -24.35 -2.12
C VAL A 60 -14.88 -25.82 -2.40
N ASN A 61 -14.89 -26.20 -3.67
CA ASN A 61 -14.91 -27.60 -4.07
C ASN A 61 -13.47 -28.11 -4.20
N ALA A 62 -13.05 -28.98 -3.31
CA ALA A 62 -11.73 -29.58 -3.32
C ALA A 62 -11.63 -30.84 -4.18
N SER A 63 -12.76 -31.34 -4.73
CA SER A 63 -12.78 -32.56 -5.55
C SER A 63 -12.25 -32.32 -6.95
N VAL A 64 -11.39 -33.23 -7.41
CA VAL A 64 -10.94 -33.33 -8.81
C VAL A 64 -12.01 -34.06 -9.68
N ASP A 65 -12.96 -34.77 -9.04
CA ASP A 65 -14.04 -35.51 -9.70
C ASP A 65 -15.34 -34.69 -9.66
N GLU A 66 -15.79 -34.22 -10.82
CA GLU A 66 -17.02 -33.41 -10.97
C GLU A 66 -18.29 -34.16 -10.47
N ASN A 67 -18.26 -35.50 -10.41
CA ASN A 67 -19.38 -36.32 -9.96
C ASN A 67 -19.41 -36.58 -8.45
N LYS A 68 -18.37 -36.14 -7.73
CA LYS A 68 -18.29 -36.24 -6.27
C LYS A 68 -17.81 -34.91 -5.69
N PRO A 69 -18.69 -33.91 -5.58
CA PRO A 69 -18.32 -32.61 -5.02
C PRO A 69 -17.90 -32.81 -3.54
N ASP A 70 -16.70 -32.40 -3.24
CA ASP A 70 -16.16 -32.29 -1.87
C ASP A 70 -16.16 -30.80 -1.48
N GLU A 71 -17.34 -30.31 -1.10
CA GLU A 71 -17.55 -28.92 -0.76
C GLU A 71 -17.14 -28.66 0.70
N HIS A 72 -16.20 -27.75 0.88
CA HIS A 72 -15.79 -27.27 2.19
C HIS A 72 -16.11 -25.79 2.34
N ASP A 73 -16.60 -25.44 3.52
CA ASP A 73 -16.80 -24.06 3.92
C ASP A 73 -15.47 -23.49 4.45
N VAL A 74 -14.88 -22.54 3.70
CA VAL A 74 -13.64 -21.88 4.07
C VAL A 74 -13.96 -20.49 4.63
N PRO A 75 -13.75 -20.25 5.92
CA PRO A 75 -13.95 -18.93 6.51
C PRO A 75 -12.84 -17.98 6.10
N TYR A 76 -13.18 -16.71 5.87
CA TYR A 76 -12.22 -15.65 5.52
C TYR A 76 -12.66 -14.30 6.09
N ILE A 77 -11.72 -13.36 6.12
CA ILE A 77 -11.98 -11.96 6.47
C ILE A 77 -12.16 -11.18 5.18
N GLN A 78 -13.34 -10.60 4.97
CA GLN A 78 -13.54 -9.58 3.96
C GLN A 78 -13.12 -8.24 4.53
N LEU A 79 -12.15 -7.61 3.90
CA LEU A 79 -11.61 -6.32 4.29
C LEU A 79 -11.99 -5.27 3.26
N THR A 80 -12.78 -4.28 3.67
CA THR A 80 -13.19 -3.20 2.77
C THR A 80 -12.48 -1.90 3.16
N MET A 81 -11.72 -1.34 2.21
CA MET A 81 -11.11 -0.03 2.35
C MET A 81 -12.18 1.07 2.19
N PRO A 82 -12.10 2.16 2.96
CA PRO A 82 -12.98 3.29 2.76
C PRO A 82 -12.70 3.96 1.41
N GLU A 83 -13.78 4.37 0.73
CA GLU A 83 -13.66 5.19 -0.48
C GLU A 83 -12.97 6.53 -0.18
N VAL A 84 -12.41 7.16 -1.21
CA VAL A 84 -11.74 8.48 -1.08
C VAL A 84 -12.80 9.57 -1.22
N ASP A 85 -13.54 9.83 -0.13
CA ASP A 85 -14.46 10.97 -0.01
C ASP A 85 -13.70 12.30 0.15
N ASP A 86 -14.42 13.40 0.31
CA ASP A 86 -13.84 14.74 0.44
C ASP A 86 -12.87 14.85 1.63
N GLU A 87 -13.26 14.32 2.80
CA GLU A 87 -12.45 14.37 4.01
C GLU A 87 -11.18 13.51 3.87
N ARG A 88 -11.35 12.29 3.39
CA ARG A 88 -10.23 11.36 3.18
C ARG A 88 -9.28 11.85 2.09
N TYR A 89 -9.79 12.50 1.04
CA TYR A 89 -8.97 13.12 0.02
C TYR A 89 -8.00 14.14 0.62
N ASP A 90 -8.48 15.05 1.45
CA ASP A 90 -7.67 16.07 2.09
C ASP A 90 -6.64 15.45 3.05
N VAL A 91 -7.04 14.47 3.86
CA VAL A 91 -6.15 13.77 4.79
C VAL A 91 -5.04 13.05 4.04
N LEU A 92 -5.37 12.28 3.00
CA LEU A 92 -4.39 11.54 2.21
C LEU A 92 -3.43 12.47 1.48
N LYS A 93 -3.93 13.54 0.88
CA LYS A 93 -3.11 14.53 0.17
C LYS A 93 -2.12 15.23 1.11
N ASN A 94 -2.60 15.66 2.27
CA ASN A 94 -1.75 16.28 3.29
C ASN A 94 -0.71 15.30 3.83
N GLY A 95 -1.09 14.04 4.07
CA GLY A 95 -0.17 12.99 4.50
C GLY A 95 0.93 12.72 3.48
N VAL A 96 0.59 12.59 2.20
CA VAL A 96 1.57 12.38 1.12
C VAL A 96 2.52 13.58 1.01
N ASN A 97 2.01 14.81 1.11
CA ASN A 97 2.84 16.01 1.11
C ASN A 97 3.82 16.03 2.29
N ALA A 98 3.35 15.72 3.49
CA ALA A 98 4.20 15.67 4.69
C ALA A 98 5.31 14.62 4.58
N ILE A 99 4.99 13.42 4.07
CA ILE A 99 5.97 12.36 3.83
C ILE A 99 6.99 12.78 2.77
N TYR A 100 6.54 13.44 1.69
CA TYR A 100 7.43 13.92 0.64
C TYR A 100 8.43 14.95 1.17
N GLU A 101 7.98 15.95 1.92
CA GLU A 101 8.86 16.97 2.51
C GLU A 101 9.84 16.38 3.53
N ALA A 102 9.39 15.44 4.38
CA ALA A 102 10.26 14.74 5.31
C ALA A 102 11.32 13.90 4.57
N ASN A 103 10.93 13.19 3.52
CA ASN A 103 11.87 12.40 2.70
C ASN A 103 12.87 13.29 1.96
N LYS A 104 12.43 14.44 1.43
CA LYS A 104 13.29 15.43 0.79
C LYS A 104 14.41 15.89 1.74
N ALA A 105 14.04 16.28 2.95
CA ALA A 105 15.02 16.69 3.97
C ALA A 105 15.99 15.55 4.35
N GLN A 106 15.51 14.32 4.47
CA GLN A 106 16.36 13.16 4.74
C GLN A 106 17.33 12.88 3.59
N MET A 107 16.86 12.92 2.34
CA MET A 107 17.72 12.71 1.17
C MET A 107 18.78 13.79 1.04
N GLU A 108 18.46 15.05 1.29
CA GLU A 108 19.42 16.17 1.31
C GLU A 108 20.50 15.94 2.38
N ALA A 109 20.12 15.52 3.59
CA ALA A 109 21.06 15.21 4.65
C ALA A 109 21.99 14.03 4.34
N VAL A 110 21.45 12.97 3.70
CA VAL A 110 22.24 11.80 3.27
C VAL A 110 23.18 12.20 2.14
N THR A 111 22.71 12.98 1.17
CA THR A 111 23.54 13.47 0.05
C THR A 111 24.70 14.32 0.58
N ALA A 112 24.44 15.24 1.51
CA ALA A 112 25.50 16.07 2.11
C ALA A 112 26.56 15.23 2.84
N LYS A 113 26.15 14.18 3.57
CA LYS A 113 27.09 13.24 4.21
C LYS A 113 27.89 12.43 3.18
N ALA A 114 27.25 11.98 2.11
CA ALA A 114 27.91 11.26 1.03
C ALA A 114 28.92 12.16 0.30
N ASP A 115 28.58 13.43 0.06
CA ASP A 115 29.47 14.40 -0.57
C ASP A 115 30.71 14.70 0.28
N ALA A 116 30.55 14.86 1.60
CA ALA A 116 31.66 15.04 2.51
C ALA A 116 32.60 13.82 2.48
N LYS A 117 32.06 12.62 2.53
CA LYS A 117 32.87 11.40 2.47
C LYS A 117 33.51 11.18 1.11
N PHE A 118 32.82 11.54 0.03
CA PHE A 118 33.39 11.50 -1.31
C PHE A 118 34.59 12.45 -1.43
N ALA A 119 34.50 13.66 -0.89
CA ALA A 119 35.60 14.63 -0.89
C ALA A 119 36.85 14.11 -0.17
N GLU A 120 36.67 13.33 0.90
CA GLU A 120 37.80 12.69 1.62
C GLU A 120 38.47 11.58 0.76
N LEU A 121 37.68 10.80 0.01
CA LEU A 121 38.17 9.65 -0.74
C LEU A 121 38.91 10.03 -2.02
N ILE A 122 38.67 11.21 -2.60
CA ILE A 122 39.23 11.61 -3.90
C ILE A 122 40.55 12.40 -3.76
N VAL A 123 41.08 12.60 -2.56
CA VAL A 123 42.25 13.46 -2.32
C VAL A 123 43.48 13.02 -3.12
N ASP A 124 43.70 11.71 -3.24
CA ASP A 124 44.89 11.14 -3.88
C ASP A 124 44.66 10.63 -5.31
N GLU A 125 43.45 10.88 -5.88
CA GLU A 125 43.03 10.37 -7.20
C GLU A 125 43.50 11.30 -8.33
N SER A 126 43.60 10.76 -9.55
CA SER A 126 43.92 11.55 -10.74
C SER A 126 42.72 12.47 -11.10
N LYS A 127 43.00 13.63 -11.72
CA LYS A 127 41.95 14.56 -12.15
C LYS A 127 40.87 13.89 -13.02
N ARG A 128 41.27 12.99 -13.90
CA ARG A 128 40.39 12.26 -14.82
C ARG A 128 39.46 11.34 -14.03
N ASP A 129 40.00 10.62 -13.06
CA ASP A 129 39.22 9.68 -12.26
C ASP A 129 38.24 10.43 -11.34
N ILE A 130 38.67 11.58 -10.78
CA ILE A 130 37.81 12.48 -10.02
C ILE A 130 36.61 12.97 -10.84
N GLU A 131 36.81 13.39 -12.10
CA GLU A 131 35.73 13.84 -12.97
C GLU A 131 34.72 12.71 -13.26
N GLN A 132 35.19 11.51 -13.58
CA GLN A 132 34.34 10.36 -13.82
C GLN A 132 33.52 9.95 -12.59
N LEU A 133 34.16 9.94 -11.41
CA LEU A 133 33.51 9.62 -10.14
C LEU A 133 32.44 10.66 -9.77
N LYS A 134 32.72 11.95 -10.00
CA LYS A 134 31.75 13.03 -9.78
C LYS A 134 30.55 12.88 -10.70
N GLU A 135 30.77 12.63 -11.98
CA GLU A 135 29.68 12.43 -12.96
C GLU A 135 28.82 11.24 -12.59
N ALA A 136 29.42 10.11 -12.18
CA ALA A 136 28.70 8.92 -11.74
C ALA A 136 27.86 9.19 -10.49
N ARG A 137 28.40 9.90 -9.50
CA ARG A 137 27.72 10.32 -8.29
C ARG A 137 26.52 11.22 -8.60
N ASP A 138 26.73 12.25 -9.41
CA ASP A 138 25.70 13.24 -9.75
C ASP A 138 24.56 12.58 -10.51
N LYS A 139 24.88 11.67 -11.44
CA LYS A 139 23.89 10.86 -12.16
C LYS A 139 23.08 9.98 -11.21
N GLN A 140 23.74 9.33 -10.25
CA GLN A 140 23.06 8.46 -9.28
C GLN A 140 22.13 9.28 -8.36
N THR A 141 22.61 10.42 -7.86
CA THR A 141 21.84 11.34 -7.00
C THR A 141 20.60 11.85 -7.75
N LYS A 142 20.79 12.28 -9.03
CA LYS A 142 19.68 12.72 -9.88
C LYS A 142 18.64 11.62 -10.07
N THR A 143 19.06 10.38 -10.32
CA THR A 143 18.16 9.24 -10.48
C THR A 143 17.29 9.03 -9.24
N TRP A 144 17.85 9.12 -8.05
CA TRP A 144 17.09 8.97 -6.81
C TRP A 144 16.08 10.08 -6.58
N TYR A 145 16.43 11.32 -6.90
CA TYR A 145 15.48 12.45 -6.82
C TYR A 145 14.33 12.29 -7.83
N GLU A 146 14.62 11.89 -9.05
CA GLU A 146 13.62 11.64 -10.07
C GLU A 146 12.68 10.48 -9.67
N GLN A 147 13.20 9.41 -9.09
CA GLN A 147 12.40 8.30 -8.58
C GLN A 147 11.47 8.75 -7.43
N ARG A 148 11.98 9.51 -6.48
CA ARG A 148 11.17 10.08 -5.39
C ARG A 148 10.02 10.92 -5.94
N ASP A 149 10.32 11.84 -6.86
CA ASP A 149 9.34 12.75 -7.44
C ASP A 149 8.29 11.99 -8.27
N SER A 150 8.71 10.95 -8.97
CA SER A 150 7.80 10.05 -9.70
C SER A 150 6.84 9.31 -8.76
N ILE A 151 7.34 8.75 -7.66
CA ILE A 151 6.51 8.06 -6.66
C ILE A 151 5.49 9.05 -6.05
N TYR A 152 5.93 10.24 -5.68
CA TYR A 152 5.07 11.28 -5.14
C TYR A 152 3.94 11.67 -6.11
N ASN A 153 4.28 11.99 -7.36
CA ASN A 153 3.31 12.39 -8.37
C ASN A 153 2.32 11.25 -8.70
N ASN A 154 2.80 10.02 -8.78
CA ASN A 154 1.93 8.85 -9.00
C ASN A 154 0.95 8.69 -7.84
N LYS A 155 1.40 8.87 -6.60
CA LYS A 155 0.53 8.74 -5.43
C LYS A 155 -0.52 9.84 -5.35
N LEU A 156 -0.17 11.07 -5.68
CA LEU A 156 -1.17 12.16 -5.79
C LEU A 156 -2.22 11.85 -6.86
N LYS A 157 -1.78 11.34 -8.00
CA LYS A 157 -2.70 10.95 -9.09
C LYS A 157 -3.66 9.85 -8.67
N GLU A 158 -3.17 8.81 -7.99
CA GLU A 158 -4.03 7.74 -7.45
C GLU A 158 -5.10 8.29 -6.50
N ILE A 159 -4.73 9.21 -5.60
CA ILE A 159 -5.65 9.85 -4.67
C ILE A 159 -6.72 10.66 -5.42
N GLU A 160 -6.32 11.45 -6.43
CA GLU A 160 -7.24 12.22 -7.27
C GLU A 160 -8.19 11.33 -8.07
N GLU A 161 -7.69 10.24 -8.64
CA GLU A 161 -8.50 9.27 -9.38
C GLU A 161 -9.54 8.59 -8.45
N GLY A 162 -9.15 8.20 -7.24
CA GLY A 162 -10.04 7.63 -6.25
C GLY A 162 -11.15 8.62 -5.85
N HIS A 163 -10.79 9.87 -5.58
CA HIS A 163 -11.75 10.94 -5.26
C HIS A 163 -12.72 11.22 -6.41
N ASN A 164 -12.23 11.32 -7.64
CA ASN A 164 -13.06 11.52 -8.82
C ASN A 164 -14.07 10.37 -9.02
N LYS A 165 -13.68 9.12 -8.79
CA LYS A 165 -14.58 7.97 -8.84
C LYS A 165 -15.70 8.10 -7.81
N TRP A 166 -15.37 8.51 -6.58
CA TRP A 166 -16.37 8.74 -5.54
C TRP A 166 -17.33 9.88 -5.93
N LEU A 167 -16.84 11.01 -6.43
CA LEU A 167 -17.68 12.12 -6.90
C LEU A 167 -18.65 11.69 -8.00
N VAL A 168 -18.20 10.92 -8.98
CA VAL A 168 -19.06 10.38 -10.05
C VAL A 168 -20.13 9.45 -9.48
N LYS A 169 -19.80 8.60 -8.51
CA LYS A 169 -20.75 7.73 -7.82
C LYS A 169 -21.81 8.53 -7.09
N GLN A 170 -21.42 9.58 -6.35
CA GLN A 170 -22.35 10.48 -5.65
C GLN A 170 -23.30 11.19 -6.62
N ALA A 171 -22.78 11.69 -7.74
CA ALA A 171 -23.61 12.34 -8.77
C ALA A 171 -24.66 11.39 -9.36
N ARG A 172 -24.28 10.15 -9.68
CA ARG A 172 -25.20 9.12 -10.18
C ARG A 172 -26.29 8.79 -9.16
N GLN A 173 -25.94 8.63 -7.89
CA GLN A 173 -26.92 8.33 -6.83
C GLN A 173 -27.94 9.47 -6.66
N LYS A 174 -27.49 10.74 -6.74
CA LYS A 174 -28.40 11.91 -6.70
C LYS A 174 -29.38 11.91 -7.88
N MET A 175 -28.91 11.59 -9.09
CA MET A 175 -29.78 11.49 -10.29
C MET A 175 -30.83 10.38 -10.17
N VAL A 176 -30.47 9.22 -9.60
CA VAL A 176 -31.41 8.10 -9.39
C VAL A 176 -32.51 8.52 -8.41
N ARG A 177 -32.15 9.06 -7.25
CA ARG A 177 -33.12 9.53 -6.24
C ARG A 177 -34.09 10.57 -6.80
N HIS A 178 -33.59 11.52 -7.58
CA HIS A 178 -34.43 12.54 -8.18
C HIS A 178 -35.42 12.00 -9.22
N ARG A 179 -35.12 10.88 -9.88
CA ARG A 179 -36.03 10.17 -10.77
C ARG A 179 -37.11 9.36 -10.04
N GLU A 180 -36.81 8.86 -8.86
CA GLU A 180 -37.76 8.10 -8.03
C GLU A 180 -38.75 8.99 -7.29
N GLU A 181 -38.42 10.28 -7.13
CA GLU A 181 -39.28 11.29 -6.48
C GLU A 181 -40.24 12.02 -7.46
N GLN A 182 -40.14 11.76 -8.78
CA GLN A 182 -41.02 12.30 -9.83
C GLN A 182 -42.04 11.29 -10.31
#